data_b0ff07fc6cab970d7ff47cff5dacd4dc
#
_entry.id   b0ff07fc6cab970d7ff47cff5dacd4dc
#
_cell.length_a   1.000
_cell.length_b   1.000
_cell.length_c   1.000
_cell.angle_alpha   90.00
_cell.angle_beta   90.00
_cell.angle_gamma   90.00
#
_symmetry.space_group_name_H-M   'P 1'
#
loop_
_entity.id
_entity.type
_entity.pdbx_description
1 polymer ?
#
loop_
_entity_poly.entity_id
_entity_poly.type
_entity_poly.pdbx_seq_one_letter_code
_entity_poly.pdbx_strand_id
1 'polypeptide(L)'
;MGDEENGGMVKGTIEAATGLVKAVPIYEDAIQPVAKQVGKSLETVGKLVNVALAPVGLLVWGYDQCEGFIKTKVTDRLKNTPPEDIITPKPNVAGPAIEALRYTGHEESLSDMYANLLAAAMDKRTAAGAHPAFVEMIKQLTPDEAKLMSLFLEKRPFQLVSIRAEIANGQGGMTIARNISLLGEQAEVEVISLVPSYLDNLARLGLISIMSDSAYTDQGMYDDLEKSTAVQHFVAKANETPDRRSRIVRGRVHLTNLGQQFGSVCVFNHSTQVEAATASSDSPEVSV
;
A
#
# COMPACT_ATOMS: atom_id res chain seq x y z
N MET A 1 20.66 45.51 -9.58
CA MET A 1 19.26 45.84 -9.24
C MET A 1 18.42 44.71 -9.81
N GLY A 2 18.24 43.61 -9.08
CA GLY A 2 17.57 42.41 -9.56
C GLY A 2 17.25 41.36 -8.50
N ASP A 3 17.65 41.54 -7.24
CA ASP A 3 17.54 40.50 -6.21
C ASP A 3 16.46 40.72 -5.13
N GLU A 4 15.69 41.81 -5.19
CA GLU A 4 14.67 42.12 -4.17
C GLU A 4 13.24 41.66 -4.56
N GLU A 5 12.95 41.41 -5.82
CA GLU A 5 11.58 41.00 -6.22
C GLU A 5 11.25 39.52 -5.96
N ASN A 6 12.26 38.64 -5.89
CA ASN A 6 12.02 37.19 -5.70
C ASN A 6 11.79 36.81 -4.22
N GLY A 7 12.24 37.62 -3.28
CA GLY A 7 12.04 37.40 -1.83
C GLY A 7 10.62 37.71 -1.35
N GLY A 8 9.90 38.58 -2.03
CA GLY A 8 8.54 38.99 -1.68
C GLY A 8 7.49 37.93 -2.03
N MET A 9 7.65 37.24 -3.15
CA MET A 9 6.69 36.22 -3.62
C MET A 9 6.77 34.94 -2.79
N VAL A 10 7.98 34.54 -2.37
CA VAL A 10 8.19 33.36 -1.50
C VAL A 10 7.68 33.63 -0.08
N LYS A 11 7.86 34.83 0.47
CA LYS A 11 7.30 35.20 1.78
C LYS A 11 5.77 35.27 1.74
N GLY A 12 5.17 35.80 0.70
CA GLY A 12 3.71 35.87 0.55
C GLY A 12 3.06 34.49 0.48
N THR A 13 3.72 33.51 -0.19
CA THR A 13 3.23 32.12 -0.27
C THR A 13 3.37 31.38 1.06
N ILE A 14 4.42 31.62 1.82
CA ILE A 14 4.62 31.01 3.14
C ILE A 14 3.65 31.62 4.17
N GLU A 15 3.41 32.93 4.14
CA GLU A 15 2.43 33.57 5.02
C GLU A 15 0.99 33.18 4.69
N ALA A 16 0.63 33.01 3.41
CA ALA A 16 -0.66 32.48 3.00
C ALA A 16 -0.87 31.02 3.43
N ALA A 17 0.15 30.17 3.28
CA ALA A 17 0.12 28.79 3.78
C ALA A 17 0.03 28.73 5.32
N THR A 18 0.72 29.62 6.04
CA THR A 18 0.69 29.66 7.51
C THR A 18 -0.63 30.26 8.04
N GLY A 19 -1.25 31.17 7.29
CA GLY A 19 -2.57 31.72 7.59
C GLY A 19 -3.69 30.69 7.42
N LEU A 20 -3.60 29.82 6.38
CA LEU A 20 -4.54 28.72 6.15
C LEU A 20 -4.46 27.61 7.19
N VAL A 21 -3.26 27.30 7.70
CA VAL A 21 -3.07 26.32 8.79
C VAL A 21 -3.68 26.80 10.11
N LYS A 22 -3.76 28.11 10.36
CA LYS A 22 -4.49 28.67 11.52
C LYS A 22 -6.00 28.69 11.38
N ALA A 23 -6.56 28.46 10.19
CA ALA A 23 -7.99 28.37 9.96
C ALA A 23 -8.57 26.95 10.21
N VAL A 24 -7.71 25.95 10.47
CA VAL A 24 -8.10 24.55 10.74
C VAL A 24 -9.02 24.37 11.98
N PRO A 25 -8.91 25.17 13.08
CA PRO A 25 -9.83 25.02 14.23
C PRO A 25 -11.30 25.30 13.90
N ILE A 26 -11.58 26.10 12.89
CA ILE A 26 -12.97 26.46 12.52
C ILE A 26 -13.72 25.26 11.93
N TYR A 27 -13.03 24.27 11.39
CA TYR A 27 -13.63 23.11 10.75
C TYR A 27 -14.05 22.00 11.70
N GLU A 28 -13.32 21.76 12.79
CA GLU A 28 -13.75 20.82 13.83
C GLU A 28 -15.09 21.24 14.45
N ASP A 29 -15.30 22.54 14.67
CA ASP A 29 -16.55 23.10 15.18
C ASP A 29 -17.71 23.03 14.16
N ALA A 30 -17.43 22.96 12.86
CA ALA A 30 -18.47 22.87 11.83
C ALA A 30 -18.92 21.42 11.56
N ILE A 31 -18.04 20.43 11.72
CA ILE A 31 -18.36 19.02 11.49
C ILE A 31 -19.13 18.40 12.65
N GLN A 32 -18.78 18.72 13.89
CA GLN A 32 -19.41 18.15 15.09
C GLN A 32 -20.92 18.38 15.22
N PRO A 33 -21.49 19.56 14.91
CA PRO A 33 -22.95 19.77 15.00
C PRO A 33 -23.72 18.97 13.95
N VAL A 34 -23.18 18.81 12.75
CA VAL A 34 -23.83 18.06 11.65
C VAL A 34 -23.81 16.55 11.94
N ALA A 35 -22.69 16.03 12.45
CA ALA A 35 -22.55 14.62 12.81
C ALA A 35 -23.51 14.16 13.91
N LYS A 36 -23.86 15.03 14.86
CA LYS A 36 -24.74 14.71 15.99
C LYS A 36 -26.23 14.64 15.63
N GLN A 37 -26.66 15.26 14.53
CA GLN A 37 -28.08 15.41 14.17
C GLN A 37 -28.58 14.46 13.09
N VAL A 38 -27.70 13.74 12.38
CA VAL A 38 -28.04 13.00 11.16
C VAL A 38 -27.68 11.52 11.31
N GLY A 39 -28.62 10.64 10.99
CA GLY A 39 -28.42 9.18 11.03
C GLY A 39 -27.33 8.69 10.06
N LYS A 40 -26.87 7.44 10.26
CA LYS A 40 -25.80 6.76 9.48
C LYS A 40 -26.20 6.44 8.02
N SER A 41 -26.67 7.41 7.24
CA SER A 41 -26.93 7.18 5.83
C SER A 41 -25.67 7.47 4.99
N LEU A 42 -25.50 6.75 3.89
CA LEU A 42 -24.37 6.95 2.95
C LEU A 42 -24.33 8.40 2.41
N GLU A 43 -25.50 9.03 2.26
CA GLU A 43 -25.61 10.44 1.85
C GLU A 43 -25.02 11.37 2.92
N THR A 44 -25.23 11.08 4.19
CA THR A 44 -24.65 11.83 5.30
C THR A 44 -23.13 11.70 5.34
N VAL A 45 -22.62 10.47 5.21
CA VAL A 45 -21.18 10.21 5.13
C VAL A 45 -20.57 10.96 3.96
N GLY A 46 -21.21 10.97 2.79
CA GLY A 46 -20.75 11.70 1.61
C GLY A 46 -20.69 13.24 1.83
N LYS A 47 -21.66 13.81 2.53
CA LYS A 47 -21.64 15.25 2.89
C LYS A 47 -20.49 15.56 3.86
N LEU A 48 -20.26 14.71 4.86
CA LEU A 48 -19.15 14.88 5.80
C LEU A 48 -17.79 14.74 5.15
N VAL A 49 -17.62 13.77 4.24
CA VAL A 49 -16.39 13.59 3.45
C VAL A 49 -16.07 14.84 2.65
N ASN A 50 -17.07 15.41 1.95
CA ASN A 50 -16.89 16.65 1.19
C ASN A 50 -16.49 17.82 2.09
N VAL A 51 -17.16 18.01 3.23
CA VAL A 51 -16.83 19.08 4.18
C VAL A 51 -15.43 18.88 4.77
N ALA A 52 -15.08 17.65 5.15
CA ALA A 52 -13.77 17.34 5.73
C ALA A 52 -12.62 17.53 4.72
N LEU A 53 -12.85 17.29 3.42
CA LEU A 53 -11.83 17.46 2.37
C LEU A 53 -11.83 18.88 1.77
N ALA A 54 -12.80 19.72 2.02
CA ALA A 54 -12.86 21.07 1.45
C ALA A 54 -11.57 21.90 1.69
N PRO A 55 -10.93 21.89 2.90
CA PRO A 55 -9.68 22.63 3.11
C PRO A 55 -8.53 22.09 2.25
N VAL A 56 -8.50 20.79 2.00
CA VAL A 56 -7.48 20.14 1.16
C VAL A 56 -7.76 20.48 -0.32
N GLY A 57 -9.02 20.50 -0.74
CA GLY A 57 -9.44 20.86 -2.10
C GLY A 57 -8.97 22.25 -2.52
N LEU A 58 -8.91 23.21 -1.59
CA LEU A 58 -8.38 24.55 -1.85
C LEU A 58 -6.87 24.58 -2.12
N LEU A 59 -6.14 23.56 -1.67
CA LEU A 59 -4.68 23.46 -1.82
C LEU A 59 -4.27 22.65 -3.07
N VAL A 60 -5.18 21.85 -3.62
CA VAL A 60 -4.90 20.92 -4.72
C VAL A 60 -5.49 21.42 -6.02
N TRP A 61 -4.64 21.79 -6.97
CA TRP A 61 -5.09 22.18 -8.30
C TRP A 61 -5.72 20.98 -9.04
N GLY A 62 -6.92 21.16 -9.56
CA GLY A 62 -7.67 20.10 -10.26
C GLY A 62 -8.41 19.14 -9.33
N TYR A 63 -8.70 19.53 -8.09
CA TYR A 63 -9.54 18.78 -7.15
C TYR A 63 -10.88 18.33 -7.76
N ASP A 64 -11.52 19.19 -8.55
CA ASP A 64 -12.81 18.92 -9.19
C ASP A 64 -12.78 17.65 -10.07
N GLN A 65 -11.62 17.32 -10.66
CA GLN A 65 -11.46 16.13 -11.48
C GLN A 65 -11.48 14.84 -10.64
N CYS A 66 -11.14 14.93 -9.35
CA CYS A 66 -11.15 13.82 -8.41
C CYS A 66 -12.43 13.76 -7.56
N GLU A 67 -13.32 14.77 -7.67
CA GLU A 67 -14.52 14.86 -6.84
C GLU A 67 -15.42 13.62 -6.98
N GLY A 68 -15.61 13.12 -8.21
CA GLY A 68 -16.37 11.91 -8.48
C GLY A 68 -15.79 10.67 -7.77
N PHE A 69 -14.47 10.50 -7.84
CA PHE A 69 -13.75 9.43 -7.12
C PHE A 69 -13.94 9.53 -5.61
N ILE A 70 -13.79 10.74 -5.05
CA ILE A 70 -13.93 10.98 -3.62
C ILE A 70 -15.35 10.66 -3.17
N LYS A 71 -16.35 11.18 -3.89
CA LYS A 71 -17.76 10.94 -3.57
C LYS A 71 -18.17 9.48 -3.61
N THR A 72 -17.56 8.69 -4.46
CA THR A 72 -17.89 7.26 -4.61
C THR A 72 -16.99 6.39 -3.75
N LYS A 73 -15.70 6.32 -4.08
CA LYS A 73 -14.78 5.34 -3.49
C LYS A 73 -14.42 5.64 -2.03
N VAL A 74 -14.15 6.90 -1.68
CA VAL A 74 -13.79 7.25 -0.28
C VAL A 74 -15.02 7.18 0.62
N THR A 75 -16.17 7.66 0.15
CA THR A 75 -17.42 7.59 0.93
C THR A 75 -17.82 6.14 1.21
N ASP A 76 -17.71 5.24 0.22
CA ASP A 76 -18.01 3.81 0.44
C ASP A 76 -17.10 3.18 1.50
N ARG A 77 -15.83 3.56 1.54
CA ARG A 77 -14.89 3.07 2.55
C ARG A 77 -15.16 3.59 3.96
N LEU A 78 -15.79 4.74 4.08
CA LEU A 78 -16.16 5.35 5.37
C LEU A 78 -17.61 5.04 5.80
N LYS A 79 -18.37 4.23 5.05
CA LYS A 79 -19.79 3.96 5.33
C LYS A 79 -20.05 3.36 6.72
N ASN A 80 -19.08 2.63 7.27
CA ASN A 80 -19.15 2.01 8.60
C ASN A 80 -18.47 2.86 9.69
N THR A 81 -17.87 4.00 9.31
CA THR A 81 -17.26 4.93 10.27
C THR A 81 -18.37 5.80 10.90
N PRO A 82 -18.45 5.89 12.23
CA PRO A 82 -19.36 6.81 12.88
C PRO A 82 -19.16 8.25 12.39
N PRO A 83 -20.23 9.01 12.12
CA PRO A 83 -20.11 10.39 11.65
C PRO A 83 -19.25 11.29 12.53
N GLU A 84 -19.28 11.08 13.84
CA GLU A 84 -18.49 11.80 14.86
C GLU A 84 -16.98 11.48 14.80
N ASP A 85 -16.61 10.37 14.16
CA ASP A 85 -15.22 9.95 14.00
C ASP A 85 -14.62 10.37 12.63
N ILE A 86 -15.44 10.95 11.73
CA ILE A 86 -14.95 11.48 10.46
C ILE A 86 -14.29 12.85 10.71
N ILE A 87 -12.99 12.92 10.40
CA ILE A 87 -12.16 14.11 10.62
C ILE A 87 -11.54 14.63 9.33
N THR A 88 -11.10 15.87 9.33
CA THR A 88 -10.26 16.43 8.25
C THR A 88 -8.91 15.73 8.23
N PRO A 89 -8.49 15.13 7.09
CA PRO A 89 -7.20 14.46 7.01
C PRO A 89 -6.06 15.48 7.00
N LYS A 90 -4.87 15.03 7.43
CA LYS A 90 -3.67 15.87 7.37
C LYS A 90 -3.36 16.27 5.93
N PRO A 91 -3.13 17.57 5.63
CA PRO A 91 -2.86 18.04 4.25
C PRO A 91 -1.66 17.36 3.58
N ASN A 92 -0.62 16.98 4.34
CA ASN A 92 0.56 16.29 3.83
C ASN A 92 0.32 14.81 3.44
N VAL A 93 -0.85 14.26 3.74
CA VAL A 93 -1.32 12.96 3.25
C VAL A 93 -2.33 13.16 2.14
N ALA A 94 -3.39 13.92 2.40
CA ALA A 94 -4.52 14.04 1.50
C ALA A 94 -4.17 14.82 0.22
N GLY A 95 -3.42 15.92 0.30
CA GLY A 95 -3.03 16.72 -0.86
C GLY A 95 -2.27 15.87 -1.91
N PRO A 96 -1.11 15.29 -1.56
CA PRO A 96 -0.35 14.44 -2.48
C PRO A 96 -1.12 13.21 -2.98
N ALA A 97 -2.00 12.60 -2.15
CA ALA A 97 -2.82 11.46 -2.56
C ALA A 97 -3.84 11.85 -3.65
N ILE A 98 -4.55 12.96 -3.47
CA ILE A 98 -5.50 13.48 -4.45
C ILE A 98 -4.78 13.91 -5.74
N GLU A 99 -3.62 14.54 -5.63
CA GLU A 99 -2.82 14.89 -6.80
C GLU A 99 -2.37 13.65 -7.58
N ALA A 100 -1.93 12.59 -6.90
CA ALA A 100 -1.50 11.34 -7.53
C ALA A 100 -2.64 10.65 -8.30
N LEU A 101 -3.87 10.72 -7.82
CA LEU A 101 -5.05 10.16 -8.48
C LEU A 101 -5.29 10.70 -9.89
N ARG A 102 -4.83 11.90 -10.21
CA ARG A 102 -4.90 12.46 -11.56
C ARG A 102 -4.15 11.62 -12.59
N TYR A 103 -3.12 10.90 -12.18
CA TYR A 103 -2.26 10.10 -13.04
C TYR A 103 -2.56 8.61 -12.94
N THR A 104 -3.02 8.13 -11.79
CA THR A 104 -3.21 6.72 -11.49
C THR A 104 -4.66 6.31 -11.24
N GLY A 105 -5.60 7.26 -11.32
CA GLY A 105 -7.02 7.03 -11.03
C GLY A 105 -7.72 6.04 -11.98
N HIS A 106 -7.14 5.79 -13.17
CA HIS A 106 -7.61 4.80 -14.13
C HIS A 106 -7.15 3.37 -13.80
N GLU A 107 -6.12 3.21 -12.97
CA GLU A 107 -5.64 1.93 -12.49
C GLU A 107 -6.39 1.53 -11.23
N GLU A 108 -7.30 0.57 -11.33
CA GLU A 108 -8.24 0.25 -10.25
C GLU A 108 -7.53 -0.12 -8.94
N SER A 109 -6.52 -1.00 -8.99
CA SER A 109 -5.77 -1.44 -7.81
C SER A 109 -5.05 -0.31 -7.08
N LEU A 110 -4.42 0.61 -7.82
CA LEU A 110 -3.73 1.76 -7.25
C LEU A 110 -4.71 2.81 -6.73
N SER A 111 -5.79 3.07 -7.49
CA SER A 111 -6.82 4.01 -7.06
C SER A 111 -7.52 3.56 -5.79
N ASP A 112 -7.70 2.25 -5.61
CA ASP A 112 -8.26 1.67 -4.39
C ASP A 112 -7.34 1.83 -3.18
N MET A 113 -6.01 1.71 -3.37
CA MET A 113 -5.04 1.99 -2.31
C MET A 113 -5.10 3.46 -1.85
N TYR A 114 -5.24 4.42 -2.77
CA TYR A 114 -5.41 5.83 -2.40
C TYR A 114 -6.75 6.07 -1.69
N ALA A 115 -7.83 5.43 -2.11
CA ALA A 115 -9.11 5.55 -1.44
C ALA A 115 -9.07 5.01 -0.01
N ASN A 116 -8.40 3.87 0.21
CA ASN A 116 -8.21 3.30 1.54
C ASN A 116 -7.33 4.21 2.41
N LEU A 117 -6.22 4.74 1.87
CA LEU A 117 -5.35 5.68 2.59
C LEU A 117 -6.09 6.96 3.00
N LEU A 118 -6.88 7.54 2.09
CA LEU A 118 -7.69 8.71 2.40
C LEU A 118 -8.75 8.41 3.46
N ALA A 119 -9.46 7.29 3.34
CA ALA A 119 -10.44 6.89 4.34
C ALA A 119 -9.80 6.66 5.71
N ALA A 120 -8.65 5.96 5.77
CA ALA A 120 -7.91 5.77 7.01
C ALA A 120 -7.43 7.09 7.63
N ALA A 121 -7.00 8.07 6.80
CA ALA A 121 -6.61 9.40 7.25
C ALA A 121 -7.79 10.25 7.76
N MET A 122 -9.02 9.93 7.33
CA MET A 122 -10.25 10.63 7.69
C MET A 122 -11.01 9.97 8.84
N ASP A 123 -10.63 8.78 9.29
CA ASP A 123 -11.20 8.12 10.45
C ASP A 123 -10.31 8.37 11.67
N LYS A 124 -10.83 9.04 12.69
CA LYS A 124 -10.12 9.39 13.93
C LYS A 124 -9.41 8.21 14.59
N ARG A 125 -9.97 6.99 14.44
CA ARG A 125 -9.43 5.77 15.05
C ARG A 125 -8.19 5.25 14.33
N THR A 126 -8.05 5.52 13.02
CA THR A 126 -6.97 5.00 12.16
C THR A 126 -6.03 6.07 11.61
N ALA A 127 -6.38 7.36 11.73
CA ALA A 127 -5.63 8.48 11.15
C ALA A 127 -4.16 8.55 11.57
N ALA A 128 -3.83 8.06 12.77
CA ALA A 128 -2.44 7.98 13.24
C ALA A 128 -1.58 7.01 12.41
N GLY A 129 -2.19 5.98 11.82
CA GLY A 129 -1.53 4.99 10.96
C GLY A 129 -1.33 5.46 9.51
N ALA A 130 -2.06 6.47 9.06
CA ALA A 130 -1.97 7.02 7.71
C ALA A 130 -0.68 7.85 7.53
N HIS A 131 0.42 7.16 7.21
CA HIS A 131 1.74 7.78 7.09
C HIS A 131 1.92 8.48 5.74
N PRO A 132 2.49 9.71 5.67
CA PRO A 132 2.69 10.45 4.41
C PRO A 132 3.53 9.69 3.37
N ALA A 133 4.52 8.89 3.81
CA ALA A 133 5.34 8.07 2.92
C ALA A 133 4.52 7.06 2.10
N PHE A 134 3.33 6.67 2.54
CA PHE A 134 2.50 5.71 1.81
C PHE A 134 2.02 6.25 0.47
N VAL A 135 1.78 7.55 0.36
CA VAL A 135 1.49 8.19 -0.94
C VAL A 135 2.63 7.96 -1.92
N GLU A 136 3.87 8.20 -1.49
CA GLU A 136 5.05 8.04 -2.34
C GLU A 136 5.34 6.56 -2.65
N MET A 137 5.02 5.64 -1.73
CA MET A 137 5.13 4.21 -2.00
C MET A 137 4.12 3.78 -3.07
N ILE A 138 2.84 4.18 -2.97
CA ILE A 138 1.83 3.84 -3.97
C ILE A 138 2.22 4.38 -5.37
N LYS A 139 2.76 5.60 -5.45
CA LYS A 139 3.27 6.17 -6.72
C LYS A 139 4.34 5.31 -7.40
N GLN A 140 5.07 4.51 -6.65
CA GLN A 140 6.17 3.68 -7.13
C GLN A 140 5.77 2.22 -7.36
N LEU A 141 4.50 1.89 -7.17
CA LEU A 141 3.96 0.56 -7.46
C LEU A 141 3.34 0.50 -8.86
N THR A 142 3.50 -0.66 -9.49
CA THR A 142 2.70 -1.08 -10.65
C THR A 142 1.40 -1.76 -10.17
N PRO A 143 0.39 -1.90 -11.04
CA PRO A 143 -0.82 -2.69 -10.71
C PRO A 143 -0.51 -4.12 -10.28
N ASP A 144 0.48 -4.77 -10.90
CA ASP A 144 0.91 -6.13 -10.54
C ASP A 144 1.55 -6.19 -9.15
N GLU A 145 2.35 -5.19 -8.77
CA GLU A 145 2.91 -5.10 -7.42
C GLU A 145 1.82 -4.85 -6.37
N ALA A 146 0.77 -4.13 -6.71
CA ALA A 146 -0.39 -3.96 -5.84
C ALA A 146 -1.12 -5.29 -5.60
N LYS A 147 -1.27 -6.15 -6.63
CA LYS A 147 -1.81 -7.50 -6.50
C LYS A 147 -0.93 -8.38 -5.59
N LEU A 148 0.39 -8.32 -5.78
CA LEU A 148 1.33 -9.04 -4.91
C LEU A 148 1.23 -8.57 -3.45
N MET A 149 1.07 -7.26 -3.20
CA MET A 149 0.86 -6.75 -1.84
C MET A 149 -0.42 -7.32 -1.20
N SER A 150 -1.50 -7.45 -1.96
CA SER A 150 -2.74 -8.08 -1.47
C SER A 150 -2.50 -9.55 -1.08
N LEU A 151 -1.76 -10.29 -1.91
CA LEU A 151 -1.38 -11.68 -1.63
C LEU A 151 -0.54 -11.81 -0.35
N PHE A 152 0.43 -10.91 -0.13
CA PHE A 152 1.29 -10.95 1.05
C PHE A 152 0.55 -10.71 2.37
N LEU A 153 -0.65 -10.15 2.34
CA LEU A 153 -1.48 -9.98 3.55
C LEU A 153 -2.20 -11.26 3.97
N GLU A 154 -2.19 -12.30 3.14
CA GLU A 154 -2.65 -13.61 3.54
C GLU A 154 -1.67 -14.19 4.58
N LYS A 155 -2.20 -14.75 5.67
CA LYS A 155 -1.39 -15.33 6.75
C LYS A 155 -0.89 -16.73 6.37
N ARG A 156 -0.06 -16.83 5.33
CA ARG A 156 0.53 -18.07 4.85
C ARG A 156 2.01 -17.89 4.50
N PRO A 157 2.77 -19.00 4.41
CA PRO A 157 4.15 -18.95 3.95
C PRO A 157 4.26 -18.60 2.47
N PHE A 158 5.32 -17.86 2.12
CA PHE A 158 5.66 -17.50 0.75
C PHE A 158 7.08 -17.96 0.44
N GLN A 159 7.17 -19.00 -0.42
CA GLN A 159 8.43 -19.61 -0.79
C GLN A 159 9.02 -18.92 -2.00
N LEU A 160 10.36 -18.89 -2.07
CA LEU A 160 11.11 -18.55 -3.26
C LEU A 160 12.37 -19.41 -3.35
N VAL A 161 12.93 -19.51 -4.56
CA VAL A 161 14.20 -20.18 -4.77
C VAL A 161 15.12 -19.33 -5.65
N SER A 162 16.41 -19.56 -5.51
CA SER A 162 17.44 -19.05 -6.42
C SER A 162 18.22 -20.21 -7.00
N ILE A 163 18.64 -20.11 -8.24
CA ILE A 163 19.41 -21.13 -8.94
C ILE A 163 20.85 -20.68 -9.07
N ARG A 164 21.76 -21.50 -8.56
CA ARG A 164 23.21 -21.31 -8.69
C ARG A 164 23.78 -22.36 -9.66
N ALA A 165 24.66 -21.92 -10.52
CA ALA A 165 25.53 -22.80 -11.32
C ALA A 165 26.87 -22.92 -10.56
N GLU A 166 27.09 -24.02 -9.87
CA GLU A 166 28.31 -24.30 -9.09
C GLU A 166 29.30 -25.10 -9.92
N ILE A 167 30.60 -24.82 -9.73
CA ILE A 167 31.66 -25.60 -10.38
C ILE A 167 31.74 -26.97 -9.70
N ALA A 168 31.81 -28.05 -10.48
CA ALA A 168 31.70 -29.43 -9.97
C ALA A 168 32.77 -29.81 -8.92
N ASN A 169 33.91 -29.12 -8.91
CA ASN A 169 34.96 -29.29 -7.89
C ASN A 169 34.71 -28.53 -6.59
N GLY A 170 33.58 -27.84 -6.45
CA GLY A 170 33.19 -27.12 -5.23
C GLY A 170 33.88 -25.75 -5.02
N GLN A 171 34.70 -25.29 -5.99
CA GLN A 171 35.45 -24.03 -5.87
C GLN A 171 34.73 -22.84 -6.52
N GLY A 172 33.51 -22.55 -6.08
CA GLY A 172 32.77 -21.36 -6.50
C GLY A 172 31.55 -21.66 -7.37
N GLY A 173 30.89 -20.60 -7.78
CA GLY A 173 29.67 -20.65 -8.58
C GLY A 173 29.05 -19.28 -8.71
N MET A 174 28.08 -19.15 -9.60
CA MET A 174 27.34 -17.91 -9.81
C MET A 174 25.83 -18.15 -9.67
N THR A 175 25.11 -17.18 -9.19
CA THR A 175 23.65 -17.20 -9.22
C THR A 175 23.18 -16.78 -10.60
N ILE A 176 22.41 -17.64 -11.26
CA ILE A 176 21.92 -17.41 -12.62
C ILE A 176 20.44 -16.96 -12.64
N ALA A 177 19.70 -17.26 -11.59
CA ALA A 177 18.35 -16.74 -11.39
C ALA A 177 18.08 -16.55 -9.91
N ARG A 178 17.35 -15.49 -9.56
CA ARG A 178 16.99 -15.12 -8.19
C ARG A 178 15.50 -14.95 -8.07
N ASN A 179 14.99 -15.12 -6.84
CA ASN A 179 13.63 -14.78 -6.44
C ASN A 179 12.56 -15.45 -7.31
N ILE A 180 12.82 -16.69 -7.84
CA ILE A 180 11.83 -17.46 -8.56
C ILE A 180 10.78 -17.92 -7.56
N SER A 181 9.50 -17.75 -7.88
CA SER A 181 8.37 -18.10 -7.03
C SER A 181 7.12 -18.37 -7.87
N LEU A 182 6.08 -18.92 -7.26
CA LEU A 182 4.74 -19.06 -7.84
C LEU A 182 3.81 -17.88 -7.46
N LEU A 183 4.38 -16.81 -6.91
CA LEU A 183 3.61 -15.66 -6.43
C LEU A 183 2.89 -14.91 -7.56
N GLY A 184 3.49 -14.90 -8.75
CA GLY A 184 2.89 -14.27 -9.92
C GLY A 184 1.60 -14.93 -10.37
N GLU A 185 1.61 -16.27 -10.43
CA GLU A 185 0.43 -17.07 -10.75
C GLU A 185 -0.64 -16.95 -9.65
N GLN A 186 -0.21 -16.96 -8.39
CA GLN A 186 -1.11 -16.87 -7.25
C GLN A 186 -1.77 -15.49 -7.09
N ALA A 187 -1.07 -14.42 -7.46
CA ALA A 187 -1.58 -13.05 -7.45
C ALA A 187 -2.23 -12.65 -8.78
N GLU A 188 -2.24 -13.54 -9.77
CA GLU A 188 -2.78 -13.28 -11.11
C GLU A 188 -2.19 -12.00 -11.74
N VAL A 189 -0.83 -11.87 -11.65
CA VAL A 189 -0.15 -10.75 -12.28
C VAL A 189 -0.17 -10.88 -13.80
N GLU A 190 -0.16 -9.76 -14.50
CA GLU A 190 -0.19 -9.73 -15.96
C GLU A 190 1.14 -10.20 -16.55
N VAL A 191 2.27 -9.81 -15.95
CA VAL A 191 3.60 -10.13 -16.49
C VAL A 191 4.41 -10.96 -15.49
N ILE A 192 4.20 -12.29 -15.49
CA ILE A 192 4.85 -13.24 -14.57
C ILE A 192 6.39 -13.15 -14.62
N SER A 193 6.98 -12.92 -15.81
CA SER A 193 8.43 -12.83 -15.95
C SER A 193 9.08 -11.66 -15.18
N LEU A 194 8.30 -10.65 -14.80
CA LEU A 194 8.75 -9.49 -14.02
C LEU A 194 8.62 -9.69 -12.51
N VAL A 195 8.05 -10.79 -12.03
CA VAL A 195 7.86 -11.04 -10.59
C VAL A 195 9.15 -10.88 -9.78
N PRO A 196 10.34 -11.36 -10.20
CA PRO A 196 11.58 -11.10 -9.47
C PRO A 196 11.87 -9.60 -9.30
N SER A 197 11.63 -8.79 -10.35
CA SER A 197 11.83 -7.33 -10.30
C SER A 197 10.79 -6.64 -9.40
N TYR A 198 9.55 -7.11 -9.42
CA TYR A 198 8.49 -6.64 -8.50
C TYR A 198 8.86 -6.90 -7.04
N LEU A 199 9.37 -8.10 -6.74
CA LEU A 199 9.85 -8.43 -5.40
C LEU A 199 11.03 -7.53 -4.98
N ASP A 200 11.96 -7.26 -5.87
CA ASP A 200 13.08 -6.36 -5.61
C ASP A 200 12.59 -4.92 -5.32
N ASN A 201 11.59 -4.43 -6.06
CA ASN A 201 11.00 -3.11 -5.82
C ASN A 201 10.25 -3.05 -4.48
N LEU A 202 9.41 -4.05 -4.17
CA LEU A 202 8.71 -4.12 -2.89
C LEU A 202 9.68 -4.21 -1.71
N ALA A 203 10.80 -4.93 -1.86
CA ALA A 203 11.87 -4.99 -0.86
C ALA A 203 12.60 -3.64 -0.73
N ARG A 204 12.89 -2.95 -1.84
CA ARG A 204 13.47 -1.60 -1.87
C ARG A 204 12.58 -0.58 -1.15
N LEU A 205 11.26 -0.69 -1.32
CA LEU A 205 10.29 0.14 -0.61
C LEU A 205 10.17 -0.21 0.88
N GLY A 206 10.84 -1.29 1.32
CA GLY A 206 10.78 -1.76 2.71
C GLY A 206 9.48 -2.45 3.08
N LEU A 207 8.64 -2.81 2.11
CA LEU A 207 7.34 -3.45 2.35
C LEU A 207 7.49 -4.94 2.64
N ILE A 208 8.45 -5.60 1.99
CA ILE A 208 8.79 -7.02 2.19
C ILE A 208 10.26 -7.19 2.54
N SER A 209 10.59 -8.34 3.12
CA SER A 209 11.97 -8.80 3.35
C SER A 209 12.17 -10.14 2.67
N ILE A 210 13.21 -10.22 1.82
CA ILE A 210 13.61 -11.42 1.09
C ILE A 210 14.76 -12.08 1.84
N MET A 211 14.56 -13.32 2.24
CA MET A 211 15.57 -14.17 2.95
C MET A 211 16.00 -15.30 2.02
N SER A 212 17.03 -15.05 1.21
CA SER A 212 17.45 -15.94 0.12
C SER A 212 18.13 -17.23 0.58
N ASP A 213 18.55 -17.30 1.84
CA ASP A 213 19.29 -18.42 2.45
C ASP A 213 18.59 -19.00 3.69
N SER A 214 17.34 -18.60 3.91
CA SER A 214 16.54 -19.03 5.07
C SER A 214 15.28 -19.75 4.58
N ALA A 215 15.31 -21.06 4.59
CA ALA A 215 14.19 -21.91 4.20
C ALA A 215 13.19 -22.13 5.36
N TYR A 216 11.95 -22.46 5.00
CA TYR A 216 11.00 -23.03 5.96
C TYR A 216 11.45 -24.43 6.42
N THR A 217 11.08 -24.80 7.62
CA THR A 217 11.43 -26.11 8.20
C THR A 217 10.78 -27.26 7.45
N ASP A 218 9.51 -27.07 7.04
CA ASP A 218 8.82 -28.04 6.17
C ASP A 218 9.35 -27.91 4.75
N GLN A 219 10.17 -28.88 4.38
CA GLN A 219 10.82 -28.93 3.06
C GLN A 219 9.85 -29.26 1.92
N GLY A 220 8.74 -29.94 2.19
CA GLY A 220 7.70 -30.27 1.22
C GLY A 220 6.99 -29.05 0.63
N MET A 221 7.03 -27.92 1.35
CA MET A 221 6.46 -26.66 0.87
C MET A 221 7.11 -26.13 -0.43
N TYR A 222 8.30 -26.58 -0.78
CA TYR A 222 9.03 -26.16 -1.99
C TYR A 222 8.79 -27.07 -3.20
N ASP A 223 8.13 -28.22 -3.02
CA ASP A 223 8.04 -29.26 -4.05
C ASP A 223 7.41 -28.78 -5.34
N ASP A 224 6.28 -28.05 -5.27
CA ASP A 224 5.58 -27.55 -6.45
C ASP A 224 6.41 -26.47 -7.14
N LEU A 225 7.04 -25.59 -6.37
CA LEU A 225 7.91 -24.54 -6.90
C LEU A 225 9.14 -25.15 -7.58
N GLU A 226 9.80 -26.11 -6.98
CA GLU A 226 10.99 -26.76 -7.55
C GLU A 226 10.66 -27.57 -8.81
N LYS A 227 9.46 -28.16 -8.90
CA LYS A 227 8.98 -28.86 -10.09
C LYS A 227 8.44 -27.92 -11.18
N SER A 228 8.29 -26.62 -10.89
CA SER A 228 7.74 -25.66 -11.85
C SER A 228 8.61 -25.53 -13.10
N THR A 229 7.98 -25.22 -14.23
CA THR A 229 8.67 -25.01 -15.51
C THR A 229 9.73 -23.91 -15.40
N ALA A 230 9.47 -22.86 -14.64
CA ALA A 230 10.39 -21.74 -14.45
C ALA A 230 11.68 -22.20 -13.77
N VAL A 231 11.59 -22.97 -12.67
CA VAL A 231 12.77 -23.50 -11.96
C VAL A 231 13.51 -24.51 -12.82
N GLN A 232 12.82 -25.45 -13.45
CA GLN A 232 13.43 -26.49 -14.26
C GLN A 232 14.15 -25.93 -15.50
N HIS A 233 13.65 -24.84 -16.10
CA HIS A 233 14.35 -24.12 -17.16
C HIS A 233 15.74 -23.64 -16.70
N PHE A 234 15.85 -22.99 -15.56
CA PHE A 234 17.13 -22.52 -15.04
C PHE A 234 18.04 -23.65 -14.52
N VAL A 235 17.47 -24.73 -14.00
CA VAL A 235 18.20 -25.94 -13.64
C VAL A 235 18.87 -26.53 -14.89
N ALA A 236 18.14 -26.70 -15.97
CA ALA A 236 18.69 -27.18 -17.26
C ALA A 236 19.81 -26.27 -17.76
N LYS A 237 19.55 -24.95 -17.78
CA LYS A 237 20.53 -23.94 -18.22
C LYS A 237 21.82 -23.96 -17.38
N ALA A 238 21.73 -24.19 -16.06
CA ALA A 238 22.90 -24.31 -15.20
C ALA A 238 23.77 -25.51 -15.58
N ASN A 239 23.13 -26.62 -16.02
CA ASN A 239 23.77 -27.87 -16.35
C ASN A 239 24.27 -27.96 -17.81
N GLU A 240 23.94 -26.99 -18.68
CA GLU A 240 24.44 -26.93 -20.08
C GLU A 240 25.96 -26.70 -20.18
N THR A 241 26.52 -26.02 -19.18
CA THR A 241 27.99 -25.76 -19.17
C THR A 241 28.72 -26.96 -18.61
N PRO A 242 29.71 -27.52 -19.31
CA PRO A 242 30.55 -28.56 -18.78
C PRO A 242 31.17 -28.15 -17.44
N ASP A 243 31.30 -29.10 -16.51
CA ASP A 243 31.82 -28.88 -15.16
C ASP A 243 31.00 -27.98 -14.24
N ARG A 244 29.76 -27.66 -14.61
CA ARG A 244 28.84 -26.98 -13.73
C ARG A 244 27.65 -27.86 -13.33
N ARG A 245 27.16 -27.64 -12.12
CA ARG A 245 25.96 -28.30 -11.60
C ARG A 245 25.03 -27.27 -11.01
N SER A 246 23.74 -27.47 -11.25
CA SER A 246 22.72 -26.66 -10.64
C SER A 246 22.60 -26.94 -9.14
N ARG A 247 22.45 -25.87 -8.37
CA ARG A 247 22.02 -25.94 -6.96
C ARG A 247 20.86 -25.03 -6.74
N ILE A 248 19.76 -25.57 -6.23
CA ILE A 248 18.59 -24.82 -5.78
C ILE A 248 18.88 -24.31 -4.37
N VAL A 249 18.78 -23.00 -4.17
CA VAL A 249 18.89 -22.35 -2.88
C VAL A 249 17.50 -21.89 -2.47
N ARG A 250 16.96 -22.53 -1.43
CA ARG A 250 15.63 -22.23 -0.89
C ARG A 250 15.67 -20.99 -0.03
N GLY A 251 14.68 -20.15 -0.19
CA GLY A 251 14.49 -18.93 0.56
C GLY A 251 13.00 -18.65 0.85
N ARG A 252 12.73 -17.54 1.48
CA ARG A 252 11.38 -17.12 1.82
C ARG A 252 11.25 -15.60 1.73
N VAL A 253 10.03 -15.13 1.61
CA VAL A 253 9.70 -13.72 1.68
C VAL A 253 8.59 -13.51 2.71
N HIS A 254 8.61 -12.37 3.39
CA HIS A 254 7.58 -12.00 4.36
C HIS A 254 7.41 -10.48 4.42
N LEU A 255 6.25 -10.03 4.90
CA LEU A 255 5.99 -8.62 5.17
C LEU A 255 6.89 -8.10 6.31
N THR A 256 7.39 -6.89 6.14
CA THR A 256 8.00 -6.12 7.24
C THR A 256 6.91 -5.50 8.12
N ASN A 257 7.29 -4.91 9.26
CA ASN A 257 6.36 -4.12 10.07
C ASN A 257 5.77 -2.94 9.26
N LEU A 258 6.60 -2.28 8.42
CA LEU A 258 6.13 -1.22 7.52
C LEU A 258 5.17 -1.77 6.46
N GLY A 259 5.46 -2.96 5.89
CA GLY A 259 4.58 -3.64 4.95
C GLY A 259 3.24 -4.04 5.57
N GLN A 260 3.23 -4.49 6.82
CA GLN A 260 2.00 -4.78 7.55
C GLN A 260 1.17 -3.52 7.79
N GLN A 261 1.80 -2.41 8.19
CA GLN A 261 1.11 -1.14 8.37
C GLN A 261 0.59 -0.59 7.04
N PHE A 262 1.41 -0.63 5.98
CA PHE A 262 0.99 -0.25 4.63
C PHE A 262 -0.21 -1.09 4.16
N GLY A 263 -0.15 -2.40 4.35
CA GLY A 263 -1.23 -3.32 4.00
C GLY A 263 -2.53 -3.01 4.73
N SER A 264 -2.46 -2.76 6.05
CA SER A 264 -3.64 -2.43 6.85
C SER A 264 -4.26 -1.08 6.46
N VAL A 265 -3.47 -0.11 6.03
CA VAL A 265 -3.95 1.25 5.71
C VAL A 265 -4.34 1.41 4.25
N CYS A 266 -3.58 0.79 3.32
CA CYS A 266 -3.72 1.05 1.89
C CYS A 266 -4.35 -0.10 1.10
N VAL A 267 -4.17 -1.36 1.55
CA VAL A 267 -4.59 -2.53 0.75
C VAL A 267 -5.93 -3.08 1.22
N PHE A 268 -6.11 -3.31 2.51
CA PHE A 268 -7.40 -3.76 3.03
C PHE A 268 -8.48 -2.69 2.88
N ASN A 269 -9.68 -3.11 2.52
CA ASN A 269 -10.81 -2.19 2.47
C ASN A 269 -11.14 -1.66 3.88
N HIS A 270 -11.10 -0.34 4.03
CA HIS A 270 -11.27 0.32 5.31
C HIS A 270 -12.63 -0.02 5.97
N SER A 271 -13.71 -0.08 5.22
CA SER A 271 -15.04 -0.40 5.75
C SER A 271 -15.11 -1.80 6.36
N THR A 272 -14.44 -2.78 5.77
CA THR A 272 -14.40 -4.17 6.26
C THR A 272 -13.58 -4.29 7.54
N GLN A 273 -12.49 -3.51 7.67
CA GLN A 273 -11.69 -3.49 8.91
C GLN A 273 -12.46 -2.91 10.09
N VAL A 274 -13.23 -1.87 9.85
CA VAL A 274 -14.08 -1.25 10.88
C VAL A 274 -15.13 -2.24 11.38
N GLU A 275 -15.78 -3.01 10.48
CA GLU A 275 -16.73 -4.06 10.85
C GLU A 275 -16.07 -5.14 11.72
N ALA A 276 -14.90 -5.63 11.32
CA ALA A 276 -14.17 -6.65 12.07
C ALA A 276 -13.76 -6.18 13.47
N ALA A 277 -13.35 -4.92 13.62
CA ALA A 277 -12.97 -4.34 14.89
C ALA A 277 -14.19 -4.16 15.82
N THR A 278 -15.34 -3.74 15.31
CA THR A 278 -16.57 -3.61 16.10
C THR A 278 -17.12 -4.95 16.54
N ALA A 279 -17.08 -5.97 15.66
CA ALA A 279 -17.53 -7.33 16.00
C ALA A 279 -16.67 -7.99 17.09
N SER A 280 -15.37 -7.67 17.17
CA SER A 280 -14.47 -8.19 18.21
C SER A 280 -14.65 -7.52 19.57
N SER A 281 -15.14 -6.28 19.61
CA SER A 281 -15.42 -5.54 20.85
C SER A 281 -16.75 -5.94 21.50
N ASP A 282 -17.68 -6.50 20.73
CA ASP A 282 -18.99 -6.93 21.22
C ASP A 282 -19.01 -8.40 21.73
N SER A 283 -17.88 -9.11 21.70
CA SER A 283 -17.77 -10.44 22.30
C SER A 283 -17.66 -10.29 23.83
N PRO A 284 -18.59 -10.84 24.64
CA PRO A 284 -18.52 -10.74 26.10
C PRO A 284 -17.27 -11.46 26.60
N GLU A 285 -16.50 -10.77 27.46
CA GLU A 285 -15.41 -11.41 28.22
C GLU A 285 -15.97 -12.63 28.94
N VAL A 286 -15.57 -13.80 28.50
CA VAL A 286 -15.78 -15.05 29.24
C VAL A 286 -14.83 -14.98 30.43
N SER A 287 -15.36 -14.55 31.57
CA SER A 287 -14.67 -14.65 32.87
C SER A 287 -14.40 -16.13 33.17
N VAL A 288 -13.13 -16.48 33.25
CA VAL A 288 -12.65 -17.75 33.83
C VAL A 288 -12.21 -17.50 35.27
#